data_7ee8db1350535817fe7cc0564f40daba
#
_entry.id   7ee8db1350535817fe7cc0564f40daba
#
_cell.length_a   1.000
_cell.length_b   1.000
_cell.length_c   1.000
_cell.angle_alpha   90.00
_cell.angle_beta   90.00
_cell.angle_gamma   90.00
#
_symmetry.space_group_name_H-M   'P 1'
#
loop_
_entity.id
_entity.type
_entity.pdbx_description
1 polymer ?
#
loop_
_entity_poly.entity_id
_entity_poly.type
_entity_poly.pdbx_seq_one_letter_code
_entity_poly.pdbx_strand_id
1 'polypeptide(L)'
;HSIISLYLHGALPIYQAVMAVPYDMPIVGYGNNVVNTLRIWDAEPVVHFNLEEFDKGSYMAAVEQENLAKTITEVLYPNDNHYAGKELRLKQQYFFVSASLQTAIKKYLKKHDDIKKLHEKVVFQMNDTHPTLTVAELMRLLMDVYYLEWDEAWEVTTKCVAYTNHTI
;
A
#
# COMPACT_ATOMS: atom_id res chain seq x y z
N HIS A 1 -3.58 5.52 9.81
CA HIS A 1 -2.20 5.38 9.36
C HIS A 1 -1.83 3.90 9.29
N SER A 2 -1.07 3.50 8.29
CA SER A 2 -0.55 2.15 8.14
C SER A 2 0.94 2.23 7.81
N ILE A 3 1.74 1.37 8.45
CA ILE A 3 3.16 1.24 8.13
C ILE A 3 3.29 0.29 6.95
N ILE A 4 3.97 0.72 5.91
CA ILE A 4 4.28 -0.05 4.72
C ILE A 4 5.76 -0.38 4.73
N SER A 5 6.08 -1.65 4.86
CA SER A 5 7.45 -2.15 4.81
C SER A 5 7.82 -2.46 3.36
N LEU A 6 8.81 -1.77 2.84
CA LEU A 6 9.33 -1.95 1.48
C LEU A 6 10.55 -2.87 1.58
N TYR A 7 10.38 -4.14 1.22
CA TYR A 7 11.49 -5.10 1.22
C TYR A 7 12.26 -5.03 -0.10
N LEU A 8 13.57 -4.83 0.01
CA LEU A 8 14.49 -5.10 -1.08
C LEU A 8 15.29 -6.36 -0.73
N HIS A 9 15.18 -7.38 -1.55
CA HIS A 9 16.03 -8.56 -1.46
C HIS A 9 17.46 -8.21 -1.89
N GLY A 10 18.33 -8.02 -0.92
CA GLY A 10 19.77 -7.91 -1.07
C GLY A 10 20.45 -8.60 0.10
N ALA A 11 21.76 -8.81 0.02
CA ALA A 11 22.55 -9.55 1.02
C ALA A 11 22.53 -8.96 2.46
N LEU A 12 21.90 -7.81 2.65
CA LEU A 12 21.59 -7.21 3.95
C LEU A 12 20.10 -6.81 3.94
N PRO A 13 19.32 -7.16 4.96
CA PRO A 13 17.94 -6.71 5.08
C PRO A 13 17.90 -5.21 5.37
N ILE A 14 17.85 -4.40 4.33
CA ILE A 14 17.57 -2.97 4.47
C ILE A 14 16.07 -2.85 4.61
N TYR A 15 15.60 -2.71 5.84
CA TYR A 15 14.20 -2.43 6.12
C TYR A 15 13.91 -0.99 5.76
N GLN A 16 13.30 -0.78 4.59
CA GLN A 16 12.71 0.49 4.24
C GLN A 16 11.24 0.46 4.61
N ALA A 17 10.81 1.36 5.46
CA ALA A 17 9.41 1.48 5.85
C ALA A 17 8.97 2.93 5.77
N VAL A 18 7.74 3.13 5.32
CA VAL A 18 7.09 4.45 5.29
C VAL A 18 5.71 4.34 5.92
N MET A 19 5.24 5.44 6.48
CA MET A 19 3.88 5.57 6.99
C MET A 19 2.98 6.07 5.87
N ALA A 20 1.89 5.35 5.59
CA ALA A 20 0.88 5.79 4.65
C ALA A 20 -0.17 6.64 5.36
N VAL A 21 -0.37 7.85 4.90
CA VAL A 21 -1.31 8.83 5.43
C VAL A 21 -2.41 9.09 4.40
N PRO A 22 -3.68 8.76 4.70
CA PRO A 22 -4.78 8.97 3.77
C PRO A 22 -5.31 10.40 3.81
N TYR A 23 -5.62 10.93 2.64
CA TYR A 23 -6.36 12.18 2.45
C TYR A 23 -7.63 11.88 1.65
N ASP A 24 -8.78 12.15 2.25
CA ASP A 24 -10.07 11.82 1.69
C ASP A 24 -10.79 13.05 1.14
N MET A 25 -11.26 12.95 -0.10
CA MET A 25 -12.13 13.94 -0.72
C MET A 25 -13.53 13.35 -0.92
N PRO A 26 -14.59 13.99 -0.39
CA PRO A 26 -15.95 13.52 -0.59
C PRO A 26 -16.41 13.78 -2.03
N ILE A 27 -16.98 12.76 -2.65
CA ILE A 27 -17.63 12.85 -3.96
C ILE A 27 -19.13 12.66 -3.77
N VAL A 28 -19.85 13.76 -3.86
CA VAL A 28 -21.31 13.78 -3.60
C VAL A 28 -22.07 13.25 -4.81
N GLY A 29 -22.98 12.32 -4.55
CA GLY A 29 -23.89 11.80 -5.59
C GLY A 29 -24.97 12.83 -5.98
N TYR A 30 -25.36 12.82 -7.25
CA TYR A 30 -26.41 13.70 -7.76
C TYR A 30 -27.79 13.22 -7.34
N GLY A 31 -28.54 14.07 -6.63
CA GLY A 31 -29.94 13.81 -6.26
C GLY A 31 -30.16 12.60 -5.35
N ASN A 32 -29.15 12.14 -4.61
CA ASN A 32 -29.25 11.04 -3.65
C ASN A 32 -28.43 11.30 -2.38
N ASN A 33 -28.53 10.42 -1.40
CA ASN A 33 -27.81 10.52 -0.12
C ASN A 33 -26.48 9.76 -0.12
N VAL A 34 -25.90 9.47 -1.29
CA VAL A 34 -24.64 8.75 -1.41
C VAL A 34 -23.48 9.74 -1.49
N VAL A 35 -22.47 9.53 -0.66
CA VAL A 35 -21.19 10.23 -0.72
C VAL A 35 -20.08 9.19 -0.83
N ASN A 36 -19.43 9.17 -1.98
CA ASN A 36 -18.24 8.33 -2.19
C ASN A 36 -16.98 9.05 -1.73
N THR A 37 -15.90 8.31 -1.60
CA THR A 37 -14.61 8.85 -1.17
C THR A 37 -13.58 8.65 -2.28
N LEU A 38 -12.97 9.75 -2.72
CA LEU A 38 -11.71 9.69 -3.45
C LEU A 38 -10.59 9.80 -2.43
N ARG A 39 -9.77 8.75 -2.33
CA ARG A 39 -8.63 8.71 -1.40
C ARG A 39 -7.33 8.82 -2.14
N ILE A 40 -6.47 9.74 -1.70
CA ILE A 40 -5.07 9.82 -2.06
C ILE A 40 -4.21 9.54 -0.84
N TRP A 41 -2.99 9.08 -1.10
CA TRP A 41 -2.05 8.68 -0.06
C TRP A 41 -0.82 9.56 -0.09
N ASP A 42 -0.39 10.00 1.08
CA ASP A 42 0.93 10.58 1.27
C ASP A 42 1.82 9.60 2.05
N ALA A 43 3.13 9.70 1.83
CA ALA A 43 4.12 8.90 2.52
C ALA A 43 4.92 9.78 3.49
N GLU A 44 4.93 9.37 4.75
CA GLU A 44 5.71 10.02 5.79
C GLU A 44 6.79 9.07 6.33
N PRO A 45 7.93 9.58 6.81
CA PRO A 45 8.92 8.75 7.47
C PRO A 45 8.33 8.12 8.74
N VAL A 46 8.67 6.86 9.02
CA VAL A 46 8.21 6.15 10.24
C VAL A 46 8.84 6.74 11.49
N VAL A 47 10.08 7.18 11.39
CA VAL A 47 10.82 7.84 12.46
C VAL A 47 10.83 9.33 12.17
N HIS A 48 10.07 10.09 12.93
CA HIS A 48 10.22 11.55 12.93
C HIS A 48 11.63 11.90 13.40
N PHE A 49 12.20 12.94 12.79
CA PHE A 49 13.49 13.48 13.13
C PHE A 49 13.68 13.57 14.66
N ASN A 50 14.53 12.70 15.21
CA ASN A 50 14.86 12.71 16.61
C ASN A 50 16.19 13.46 16.78
N LEU A 51 16.12 14.64 17.41
CA LEU A 51 17.29 15.48 17.69
C LEU A 51 18.39 14.71 18.46
N GLU A 52 18.01 13.79 19.35
CA GLU A 52 18.97 12.99 20.11
C GLU A 52 19.73 11.98 19.25
N GLU A 53 19.09 11.41 18.23
CA GLU A 53 19.77 10.53 17.26
C GLU A 53 20.60 11.34 16.26
N PHE A 54 20.15 12.53 15.92
CA PHE A 54 20.90 13.49 15.12
C PHE A 54 22.23 13.85 15.82
N ASP A 55 22.19 14.17 17.10
CA ASP A 55 23.38 14.48 17.90
C ASP A 55 24.34 13.28 18.07
N LYS A 56 23.84 12.05 17.88
CA LYS A 56 24.66 10.82 17.90
C LYS A 56 25.28 10.46 16.53
N GLY A 57 25.11 11.29 15.51
CA GLY A 57 25.71 11.12 14.19
C GLY A 57 24.93 10.29 13.19
N SER A 58 23.66 9.98 13.45
CA SER A 58 22.77 9.23 12.55
C SER A 58 22.10 10.09 11.47
N TYR A 59 22.75 11.18 11.05
CA TYR A 59 22.22 12.15 10.07
C TYR A 59 21.79 11.51 8.76
N MET A 60 22.60 10.58 8.25
CA MET A 60 22.35 9.97 6.95
C MET A 60 21.09 9.10 6.97
N ALA A 61 20.86 8.35 8.03
CA ALA A 61 19.68 7.48 8.14
C ALA A 61 18.37 8.28 8.21
N ALA A 62 18.37 9.42 8.93
CA ALA A 62 17.19 10.29 9.01
C ALA A 62 16.88 10.94 7.65
N VAL A 63 17.92 11.43 6.95
CA VAL A 63 17.78 12.04 5.61
C VAL A 63 17.35 11.02 4.56
N GLU A 64 17.86 9.78 4.63
CA GLU A 64 17.47 8.70 3.72
C GLU A 64 15.99 8.34 3.87
N GLN A 65 15.47 8.29 5.09
CA GLN A 65 14.05 7.98 5.35
C GLN A 65 13.13 9.10 4.85
N GLU A 66 13.49 10.36 5.07
CA GLU A 66 12.73 11.49 4.52
C GLU A 66 12.75 11.50 3.01
N ASN A 67 13.91 11.28 2.39
CA ASN A 67 14.04 11.24 0.94
C ASN A 67 13.26 10.08 0.32
N LEU A 68 13.24 8.91 0.96
CA LEU A 68 12.45 7.79 0.51
C LEU A 68 10.95 8.13 0.52
N ALA A 69 10.45 8.66 1.65
CA ALA A 69 9.04 9.04 1.76
C ALA A 69 8.65 10.05 0.68
N LYS A 70 9.43 11.10 0.51
CA LYS A 70 9.19 12.13 -0.53
C LYS A 70 9.19 11.54 -1.94
N THR A 71 10.18 10.72 -2.29
CA THR A 71 10.28 10.13 -3.63
C THR A 71 9.11 9.23 -3.99
N ILE A 72 8.50 8.55 -3.01
CA ILE A 72 7.36 7.66 -3.27
C ILE A 72 6.13 8.44 -3.75
N THR A 73 5.88 9.64 -3.25
CA THR A 73 4.65 10.40 -3.53
C THR A 73 4.83 11.65 -4.37
N GLU A 74 6.04 12.20 -4.48
CA GLU A 74 6.28 13.44 -5.23
C GLU A 74 6.38 13.27 -6.74
N VAL A 75 6.86 12.11 -7.22
CA VAL A 75 7.12 11.89 -8.65
C VAL A 75 6.11 10.93 -9.24
N LEU A 76 5.23 11.45 -10.11
CA LEU A 76 4.30 10.63 -10.88
C LEU A 76 4.99 10.10 -12.14
N TYR A 77 4.92 8.79 -12.38
CA TYR A 77 5.52 8.10 -13.53
C TYR A 77 7.02 8.43 -13.73
N PRO A 78 7.88 8.07 -12.78
CA PRO A 78 9.32 8.21 -12.98
C PRO A 78 9.78 7.43 -14.20
N ASN A 79 10.81 7.94 -14.88
CA ASN A 79 11.41 7.25 -16.02
C ASN A 79 11.97 5.90 -15.59
N ASP A 80 11.53 4.82 -16.23
CA ASP A 80 11.89 3.43 -15.93
C ASP A 80 12.84 2.78 -16.95
N ASN A 81 13.53 3.58 -17.77
CA ASN A 81 14.56 3.08 -18.68
C ASN A 81 15.80 2.56 -17.95
N HIS A 82 15.94 2.83 -16.67
CA HIS A 82 17.04 2.39 -15.81
C HIS A 82 16.51 1.68 -14.55
N TYR A 83 17.38 0.90 -13.90
CA TYR A 83 17.01 0.08 -12.74
C TYR A 83 16.38 0.88 -11.60
N ALA A 84 16.98 2.01 -11.24
CA ALA A 84 16.48 2.86 -10.13
C ALA A 84 15.05 3.37 -10.39
N GLY A 85 14.70 3.70 -11.63
CA GLY A 85 13.34 4.10 -11.98
C GLY A 85 12.34 2.95 -11.92
N LYS A 86 12.74 1.75 -12.35
CA LYS A 86 11.91 0.54 -12.21
C LYS A 86 11.64 0.20 -10.74
N GLU A 87 12.68 0.28 -9.92
CA GLU A 87 12.57 0.06 -8.47
C GLU A 87 11.65 1.09 -7.82
N LEU A 88 11.80 2.37 -8.15
CA LEU A 88 10.93 3.42 -7.61
C LEU A 88 9.46 3.20 -8.01
N ARG A 89 9.19 2.87 -9.27
CA ARG A 89 7.82 2.56 -9.73
C ARG A 89 7.23 1.37 -9.00
N LEU A 90 8.01 0.33 -8.77
CA LEU A 90 7.56 -0.83 -8.00
C LEU A 90 7.23 -0.46 -6.55
N LYS A 91 8.07 0.36 -5.90
CA LYS A 91 7.81 0.88 -4.55
C LYS A 91 6.53 1.71 -4.49
N GLN A 92 6.28 2.57 -5.47
CA GLN A 92 5.07 3.38 -5.56
C GLN A 92 3.81 2.51 -5.70
N GLN A 93 3.85 1.51 -6.58
CA GLN A 93 2.75 0.59 -6.79
C GLN A 93 2.47 -0.24 -5.53
N TYR A 94 3.50 -0.77 -4.92
CA TYR A 94 3.38 -1.54 -3.68
C TYR A 94 2.85 -0.69 -2.52
N PHE A 95 3.36 0.52 -2.35
CA PHE A 95 2.91 1.46 -1.34
C PHE A 95 1.41 1.72 -1.45
N PHE A 96 0.95 2.11 -2.63
CA PHE A 96 -0.46 2.40 -2.89
C PHE A 96 -1.36 1.17 -2.65
N VAL A 97 -0.96 0.02 -3.17
CA VAL A 97 -1.70 -1.23 -3.04
C VAL A 97 -1.80 -1.67 -1.58
N SER A 98 -0.67 -1.75 -0.89
CA SER A 98 -0.61 -2.23 0.48
C SER A 98 -1.39 -1.32 1.45
N ALA A 99 -1.26 0.00 1.30
CA ALA A 99 -2.02 0.97 2.08
C ALA A 99 -3.54 0.80 1.90
N SER A 100 -3.97 0.63 0.65
CA SER A 100 -5.38 0.44 0.29
C SER A 100 -5.95 -0.85 0.86
N LEU A 101 -5.24 -1.97 0.67
CA LEU A 101 -5.65 -3.28 1.17
C LEU A 101 -5.73 -3.32 2.69
N GLN A 102 -4.68 -2.87 3.38
CA GLN A 102 -4.65 -2.86 4.84
C GLN A 102 -5.81 -2.04 5.43
N THR A 103 -6.12 -0.90 4.82
CA THR A 103 -7.21 -0.05 5.29
C THR A 103 -8.57 -0.68 5.05
N ALA A 104 -8.79 -1.29 3.89
CA ALA A 104 -10.03 -1.98 3.57
C ALA A 104 -10.28 -3.16 4.51
N ILE A 105 -9.25 -3.98 4.75
CA ILE A 105 -9.33 -5.13 5.67
C ILE A 105 -9.59 -4.65 7.11
N LYS A 106 -8.86 -3.65 7.59
CA LYS A 106 -9.10 -3.07 8.93
C LYS A 106 -10.51 -2.50 9.06
N LYS A 107 -11.05 -1.87 8.01
CA LYS A 107 -12.43 -1.35 8.01
C LYS A 107 -13.44 -2.49 8.05
N TYR A 108 -13.21 -3.56 7.31
CA TYR A 108 -14.05 -4.76 7.31
C TYR A 108 -14.08 -5.40 8.71
N LEU A 109 -12.92 -5.65 9.30
CA LEU A 109 -12.78 -6.31 10.61
C LEU A 109 -13.33 -5.49 11.79
N LYS A 110 -13.60 -4.21 11.63
CA LYS A 110 -14.35 -3.42 12.64
C LYS A 110 -15.81 -3.84 12.78
N LYS A 111 -16.36 -4.55 11.80
CA LYS A 111 -17.78 -4.91 11.74
C LYS A 111 -18.02 -6.41 11.54
N HIS A 112 -16.98 -7.15 11.22
CA HIS A 112 -17.03 -8.57 10.86
C HIS A 112 -15.83 -9.29 11.46
N ASP A 113 -16.04 -10.46 12.04
CA ASP A 113 -15.00 -11.22 12.77
C ASP A 113 -14.29 -12.26 11.90
N ASP A 114 -14.90 -12.63 10.75
CA ASP A 114 -14.39 -13.71 9.89
C ASP A 114 -13.75 -13.15 8.62
N ILE A 115 -12.41 -13.15 8.59
CA ILE A 115 -11.64 -12.69 7.42
C ILE A 115 -11.87 -13.54 6.17
N LYS A 116 -12.25 -14.80 6.29
CA LYS A 116 -12.54 -15.68 5.16
C LYS A 116 -13.75 -15.22 4.34
N LYS A 117 -14.61 -14.42 4.95
CA LYS A 117 -15.80 -13.81 4.30
C LYS A 117 -15.55 -12.39 3.78
N LEU A 118 -14.30 -11.95 3.72
CA LEU A 118 -13.94 -10.62 3.20
C LEU A 118 -14.59 -10.34 1.84
N HIS A 119 -14.58 -11.31 0.94
CA HIS A 119 -15.13 -11.25 -0.41
C HIS A 119 -16.64 -10.99 -0.49
N GLU A 120 -17.40 -11.23 0.59
CA GLU A 120 -18.83 -10.94 0.63
C GLU A 120 -19.13 -9.43 0.73
N LYS A 121 -18.14 -8.64 1.15
CA LYS A 121 -18.30 -7.21 1.44
C LYS A 121 -17.30 -6.31 0.76
N VAL A 122 -16.20 -6.85 0.24
CA VAL A 122 -15.09 -6.10 -0.31
C VAL A 122 -14.69 -6.66 -1.67
N VAL A 123 -14.57 -5.79 -2.65
CA VAL A 123 -13.97 -6.09 -3.95
C VAL A 123 -12.96 -5.00 -4.30
N PHE A 124 -11.84 -5.40 -4.87
CA PHE A 124 -10.80 -4.53 -5.37
C PHE A 124 -10.80 -4.56 -6.90
N GLN A 125 -11.26 -3.48 -7.51
CA GLN A 125 -11.20 -3.31 -8.96
C GLN A 125 -9.82 -2.76 -9.33
N MET A 126 -9.03 -3.56 -10.01
CA MET A 126 -7.70 -3.17 -10.50
C MET A 126 -7.85 -2.54 -11.89
N ASN A 127 -7.57 -1.24 -11.98
CA ASN A 127 -7.55 -0.53 -13.26
C ASN A 127 -6.14 -0.61 -13.87
N ASP A 128 -6.02 -1.39 -14.94
CA ASP A 128 -4.77 -1.70 -15.63
C ASP A 128 -3.75 -2.48 -14.77
N THR A 129 -2.53 -2.61 -15.26
CA THR A 129 -1.46 -3.42 -14.64
C THR A 129 -0.80 -2.75 -13.44
N HIS A 130 -0.94 -1.44 -13.28
CA HIS A 130 -0.30 -0.69 -12.17
C HIS A 130 -0.64 -1.25 -10.78
N PRO A 131 -1.90 -1.61 -10.45
CA PRO A 131 -2.25 -2.17 -9.15
C PRO A 131 -2.27 -3.71 -9.10
N THR A 132 -1.72 -4.43 -10.07
CA THR A 132 -1.78 -5.92 -10.11
C THR A 132 -1.05 -6.59 -8.95
N LEU A 133 -0.12 -5.90 -8.28
CA LEU A 133 0.44 -6.35 -7.01
C LEU A 133 -0.61 -6.60 -5.92
N THR A 134 -1.84 -6.12 -6.12
CA THR A 134 -2.99 -6.40 -5.23
C THR A 134 -3.16 -7.89 -4.97
N VAL A 135 -3.01 -8.74 -5.97
CA VAL A 135 -3.16 -10.20 -5.83
C VAL A 135 -2.10 -10.76 -4.88
N ALA A 136 -0.84 -10.45 -5.12
CA ALA A 136 0.27 -10.95 -4.31
C ALA A 136 0.24 -10.38 -2.87
N GLU A 137 -0.04 -9.08 -2.74
CA GLU A 137 -0.07 -8.43 -1.43
C GLU A 137 -1.28 -8.87 -0.61
N LEU A 138 -2.44 -9.10 -1.23
CA LEU A 138 -3.60 -9.64 -0.52
C LEU A 138 -3.31 -11.04 0.00
N MET A 139 -2.69 -11.91 -0.81
CA MET A 139 -2.23 -13.22 -0.37
C MET A 139 -1.27 -13.11 0.81
N ARG A 140 -0.27 -12.24 0.73
CA ARG A 140 0.68 -12.04 1.83
C ARG A 140 -0.02 -11.58 3.11
N LEU A 141 -0.92 -10.61 3.03
CA LEU A 141 -1.65 -10.13 4.20
C LEU A 141 -2.51 -11.23 4.82
N LEU A 142 -3.25 -11.98 3.99
CA LEU A 142 -4.11 -13.06 4.49
C LEU A 142 -3.30 -14.18 5.15
N MET A 143 -2.15 -14.52 4.61
CA MET A 143 -1.30 -15.59 5.14
C MET A 143 -0.42 -15.15 6.32
N ASP A 144 0.33 -14.05 6.16
CA ASP A 144 1.37 -13.65 7.11
C ASP A 144 0.81 -12.83 8.28
N VAL A 145 -0.29 -12.10 8.06
CA VAL A 145 -0.88 -11.21 9.08
C VAL A 145 -2.13 -11.82 9.70
N TYR A 146 -2.95 -12.49 8.88
CA TYR A 146 -4.21 -13.09 9.34
C TYR A 146 -4.17 -14.62 9.44
N TYR A 147 -3.03 -15.23 9.17
CA TYR A 147 -2.73 -16.63 9.40
C TYR A 147 -3.65 -17.64 8.70
N LEU A 148 -4.13 -17.30 7.50
CA LEU A 148 -4.83 -18.24 6.64
C LEU A 148 -3.83 -19.17 5.95
N GLU A 149 -4.25 -20.42 5.74
CA GLU A 149 -3.53 -21.34 4.86
C GLU A 149 -3.63 -20.88 3.39
N TRP A 150 -2.71 -21.34 2.54
CA TRP A 150 -2.63 -20.93 1.14
C TRP A 150 -3.95 -21.05 0.39
N ASP A 151 -4.61 -22.21 0.48
CA ASP A 151 -5.84 -22.48 -0.27
C ASP A 151 -6.99 -21.59 0.18
N GLU A 152 -7.10 -21.33 1.48
CA GLU A 152 -8.09 -20.42 2.04
C GLU A 152 -7.83 -18.96 1.60
N ALA A 153 -6.57 -18.52 1.68
CA ALA A 153 -6.17 -17.17 1.23
C ALA A 153 -6.41 -17.00 -0.27
N TRP A 154 -6.13 -18.02 -1.06
CA TRP A 154 -6.36 -18.01 -2.51
C TRP A 154 -7.84 -17.93 -2.86
N GLU A 155 -8.68 -18.70 -2.18
CA GLU A 155 -10.13 -18.66 -2.36
C GLU A 155 -10.69 -17.24 -2.07
N VAL A 156 -10.27 -16.61 -0.98
CA VAL A 156 -10.68 -15.24 -0.64
C VAL A 156 -10.16 -14.26 -1.69
N THR A 157 -8.89 -14.35 -2.05
CA THR A 157 -8.24 -13.43 -2.99
C THR A 157 -8.91 -13.44 -4.36
N THR A 158 -9.16 -14.62 -4.92
CA THR A 158 -9.78 -14.76 -6.25
C THR A 158 -11.20 -14.21 -6.30
N LYS A 159 -11.91 -14.18 -5.18
CA LYS A 159 -13.25 -13.63 -5.06
C LYS A 159 -13.25 -12.12 -4.74
N CYS A 160 -12.14 -11.58 -4.25
CA CYS A 160 -12.02 -10.16 -3.88
C CYS A 160 -11.49 -9.26 -5.00
N VAL A 161 -10.92 -9.81 -6.08
CA VAL A 161 -10.24 -9.00 -7.11
C VAL A 161 -10.99 -9.05 -8.44
N ALA A 162 -11.01 -7.91 -9.13
CA ALA A 162 -11.49 -7.77 -10.49
C ALA A 162 -10.49 -6.91 -11.28
N TYR A 163 -10.39 -7.13 -12.58
CA TYR A 163 -9.38 -6.50 -13.43
C TYR A 163 -10.01 -5.86 -14.66
N THR A 164 -9.55 -4.67 -15.00
CA THR A 164 -9.90 -4.00 -16.26
C THR A 164 -8.61 -3.64 -17.00
N ASN A 165 -8.47 -4.14 -18.23
CA ASN A 165 -7.38 -3.74 -19.12
C ASN A 165 -7.69 -2.38 -19.76
N HIS A 166 -6.69 -1.51 -19.80
CA HIS A 166 -6.73 -0.20 -20.46
C HIS A 166 -5.75 -0.08 -21.62
N THR A 167 -4.99 -1.14 -21.90
CA THR A 167 -3.94 -1.17 -22.95
C THR A 167 -4.49 -1.82 -24.22
N ILE A 168 -4.17 -1.22 -25.38
CA ILE A 168 -4.51 -1.75 -26.73
C ILE A 168 -3.33 -2.60 -27.23
#